data_bc2ae6e093c5a4e9a8ea691c80f2bb89
#
_entry.id   bc2ae6e093c5a4e9a8ea691c80f2bb89
#
_cell.length_a   1.000
_cell.length_b   1.000
_cell.length_c   1.000
_cell.angle_alpha   90.00
_cell.angle_beta   90.00
_cell.angle_gamma   90.00
#
_symmetry.space_group_name_H-M   'P 1'
#
loop_
_entity.id
_entity.type
_entity.pdbx_description
1 polymer ?
#
loop_
_entity_poly.entity_id
_entity_poly.type
_entity_poly.pdbx_seq_one_letter_code
_entity_poly.pdbx_strand_id
1 'polypeptide(L)'
;MPQPNAVIQDSQSNQNIGKLWFNRNQYLTFRYFGTTTNNTATELFIDGITNNRLKIPDASACLVRCDCVIFNITDSFSGGVGKTAVVENLANVVTLAGAEQATPALWGDNTNNPGGTIVISASDANDAVAFTVTGTSAKTIAYEALVTVVCATSPESNFGVL
;
A
#
# COMPACT_ATOMS: atom_id res chain seq x y z
N MET A 1 -12.71 28.22 -16.94
CA MET A 1 -12.50 26.79 -16.62
C MET A 1 -11.72 26.72 -15.33
N PRO A 2 -12.26 26.14 -14.24
CA PRO A 2 -11.48 25.99 -13.02
C PRO A 2 -10.47 24.86 -13.21
N GLN A 3 -9.24 25.14 -12.87
CA GLN A 3 -8.11 24.19 -12.88
C GLN A 3 -8.36 23.11 -11.82
N PRO A 4 -8.12 21.83 -12.12
CA PRO A 4 -8.11 20.80 -11.11
C PRO A 4 -6.74 20.81 -10.44
N ASN A 5 -6.55 21.66 -9.46
CA ASN A 5 -5.39 21.64 -8.60
C ASN A 5 -5.82 21.21 -7.21
N ALA A 6 -5.56 19.97 -6.88
CA ALA A 6 -5.31 19.61 -5.51
C ALA A 6 -4.45 18.36 -5.47
N VAL A 7 -3.16 18.53 -5.70
CA VAL A 7 -2.21 17.69 -4.99
C VAL A 7 -2.27 18.19 -3.53
N ILE A 8 -3.10 17.60 -2.72
CA ILE A 8 -3.08 17.83 -1.30
C ILE A 8 -1.91 17.01 -0.76
N GLN A 9 -0.72 17.57 -0.82
CA GLN A 9 0.33 17.23 0.11
C GLN A 9 0.04 17.98 1.40
N ASP A 10 -0.82 17.45 2.24
CA ASP A 10 -0.91 17.93 3.61
C ASP A 10 -0.16 16.97 4.53
N SER A 11 1.11 17.27 4.72
CA SER A 11 1.98 16.60 5.69
C SER A 11 1.63 17.01 7.15
N GLN A 12 0.56 17.74 7.38
CA GLN A 12 0.27 18.36 8.67
C GLN A 12 -1.01 17.87 9.35
N SER A 13 -1.87 17.06 8.72
CA SER A 13 -3.06 16.59 9.41
C SER A 13 -3.02 15.09 9.72
N ASN A 14 -2.29 14.75 10.76
CA ASN A 14 -2.21 13.40 11.32
C ASN A 14 -3.54 12.87 11.90
N GLN A 15 -4.67 13.52 11.68
CA GLN A 15 -5.93 13.15 12.32
C GLN A 15 -7.11 12.88 11.39
N ASN A 16 -6.98 13.05 10.08
CA ASN A 16 -8.12 12.91 9.17
C ASN A 16 -7.85 12.08 7.91
N ILE A 17 -6.81 11.25 7.87
CA ILE A 17 -6.58 10.34 6.73
C ILE A 17 -7.68 9.26 6.63
N GLY A 18 -8.55 9.15 7.63
CA GLY A 18 -9.72 8.27 7.61
C GLY A 18 -10.86 8.69 6.67
N LYS A 19 -10.74 9.84 5.98
CA LYS A 19 -11.72 10.31 5.00
C LYS A 19 -11.03 10.82 3.74
N LEU A 20 -10.30 9.96 3.05
CA LEU A 20 -9.85 10.25 1.71
C LEU A 20 -11.05 10.20 0.77
N TRP A 21 -11.42 11.36 0.22
CA TRP A 21 -12.50 11.49 -0.73
C TRP A 21 -12.01 11.06 -2.11
N PHE A 22 -12.44 9.90 -2.58
CA PHE A 22 -12.21 9.48 -3.95
C PHE A 22 -13.17 10.22 -4.88
N ASN A 23 -12.69 11.19 -5.63
CA ASN A 23 -13.44 11.70 -6.76
C ASN A 23 -13.31 10.70 -7.92
N ARG A 24 -14.38 10.46 -8.67
CA ARG A 24 -14.57 9.37 -9.66
C ARG A 24 -13.45 9.17 -10.69
N ASN A 25 -12.45 10.04 -10.75
CA ASN A 25 -11.36 9.98 -11.73
C ASN A 25 -9.98 10.20 -11.12
N GLN A 26 -9.82 9.99 -9.82
CA GLN A 26 -8.52 10.18 -9.15
C GLN A 26 -7.93 8.83 -8.80
N TYR A 27 -6.67 8.65 -9.13
CA TYR A 27 -5.83 7.66 -8.48
C TYR A 27 -5.02 8.37 -7.40
N LEU A 28 -4.90 7.70 -6.27
CA LEU A 28 -4.15 8.19 -5.13
C LEU A 28 -2.82 7.46 -5.06
N THR A 29 -1.83 8.14 -4.55
CA THR A 29 -0.50 7.58 -4.37
C THR A 29 -0.04 7.81 -2.94
N PHE A 30 0.43 6.73 -2.30
CA PHE A 30 0.92 6.74 -0.93
C PHE A 30 2.33 6.18 -0.87
N ARG A 31 3.12 6.72 0.02
CA ARG A 31 4.46 6.21 0.33
C ARG A 31 4.40 5.38 1.60
N TYR A 32 4.93 4.16 1.54
CA TYR A 32 5.11 3.27 2.66
C TYR A 32 6.58 2.97 2.83
N PHE A 33 7.07 2.93 4.06
CA PHE A 33 8.45 2.51 4.28
C PHE A 33 8.64 1.88 5.65
N GLY A 34 9.72 1.13 5.80
CA GLY A 34 10.12 0.48 7.03
C GLY A 34 11.39 -0.32 6.87
N THR A 35 11.79 -0.96 7.96
CA THR A 35 13.03 -1.75 8.01
C THR A 35 12.77 -3.03 8.80
N THR A 36 13.34 -4.13 8.33
CA THR A 36 13.41 -5.40 9.08
C THR A 36 14.85 -5.71 9.46
N THR A 37 15.05 -6.40 10.57
CA THR A 37 16.37 -6.87 11.03
C THR A 37 16.44 -8.40 11.12
N ASN A 38 15.34 -9.06 10.77
CA ASN A 38 15.18 -10.51 10.84
C ASN A 38 14.13 -10.99 9.83
N ASN A 39 13.73 -12.23 9.91
CA ASN A 39 12.70 -12.86 9.09
C ASN A 39 11.28 -12.79 9.69
N THR A 40 11.05 -11.92 10.67
CA THR A 40 9.70 -11.69 11.20
C THR A 40 8.92 -10.77 10.25
N ALA A 41 7.69 -11.16 9.96
CA ALA A 41 6.78 -10.34 9.15
C ALA A 41 6.51 -9.00 9.86
N THR A 42 6.68 -7.90 9.14
CA THR A 42 6.54 -6.54 9.65
C THR A 42 5.61 -5.76 8.74
N GLU A 43 4.60 -5.11 9.28
CA GLU A 43 3.70 -4.25 8.51
C GLU A 43 4.38 -2.90 8.21
N LEU A 44 4.26 -2.46 6.95
CA LEU A 44 4.61 -1.10 6.55
C LEU A 44 3.41 -0.18 6.74
N PHE A 45 3.67 1.07 7.06
CA PHE A 45 2.65 2.10 7.25
C PHE A 45 2.90 3.30 6.35
N ILE A 46 1.82 4.06 6.06
CA ILE A 46 1.94 5.32 5.31
C ILE A 46 2.88 6.25 6.06
N ASP A 47 3.89 6.76 5.35
CA ASP A 47 4.94 7.63 5.87
C ASP A 47 5.68 7.05 7.10
N GLY A 48 5.68 5.72 7.26
CA GLY A 48 6.29 5.02 8.39
C GLY A 48 5.59 5.25 9.74
N ILE A 49 4.40 5.86 9.74
CA ILE A 49 3.65 6.18 10.97
C ILE A 49 2.80 4.98 11.37
N THR A 50 3.10 4.37 12.49
CA THR A 50 2.40 3.18 13.02
C THR A 50 0.88 3.37 13.01
N ASN A 51 0.18 2.36 12.51
CA ASN A 51 -1.28 2.32 12.34
C ASN A 51 -1.86 3.27 11.28
N ASN A 52 -1.03 3.99 10.55
CA ASN A 52 -1.48 4.79 9.42
C ASN A 52 -1.62 3.90 8.17
N ARG A 53 -2.84 3.45 7.86
CA ARG A 53 -3.17 2.48 6.82
C ARG A 53 -4.05 3.09 5.74
N LEU A 54 -3.96 2.54 4.54
CA LEU A 54 -4.89 2.84 3.46
C LEU A 54 -6.27 2.23 3.79
N LYS A 55 -7.22 3.10 4.13
CA LYS A 55 -8.62 2.72 4.36
C LYS A 55 -9.33 2.50 3.03
N ILE A 56 -10.14 1.46 2.94
CA ILE A 56 -10.99 1.17 1.79
C ILE A 56 -12.41 1.62 2.11
N PRO A 57 -12.99 2.54 1.33
CA PRO A 57 -14.35 2.99 1.55
C PRO A 57 -15.35 1.84 1.44
N ASP A 58 -16.41 1.87 2.26
CA ASP A 58 -17.51 0.92 2.13
C ASP A 58 -18.18 1.00 0.75
N ALA A 59 -18.78 -0.10 0.29
CA ALA A 59 -19.39 -0.25 -1.02
C ALA A 59 -18.44 0.12 -2.18
N SER A 60 -17.16 -0.25 -2.07
CA SER A 60 -16.14 0.01 -3.09
C SER A 60 -15.27 -1.21 -3.39
N ALA A 61 -14.70 -1.21 -4.60
CA ALA A 61 -13.63 -2.10 -5.00
C ALA A 61 -12.46 -1.27 -5.53
N CYS A 62 -11.27 -1.51 -5.01
CA CYS A 62 -10.08 -0.73 -5.33
C CYS A 62 -8.99 -1.62 -5.92
N LEU A 63 -8.47 -1.22 -7.08
CA LEU A 63 -7.22 -1.77 -7.59
C LEU A 63 -6.07 -1.11 -6.85
N VAL A 64 -5.30 -1.91 -6.14
CA VAL A 64 -4.14 -1.50 -5.37
C VAL A 64 -2.90 -2.05 -6.03
N ARG A 65 -1.99 -1.16 -6.42
CA ARG A 65 -0.67 -1.52 -6.95
C ARG A 65 0.41 -1.01 -6.01
N CYS A 66 1.34 -1.88 -5.67
CA CYS A 66 2.49 -1.61 -4.82
C CYS A 66 3.78 -1.86 -5.61
N ASP A 67 4.56 -0.82 -5.84
CA ASP A 67 5.91 -0.91 -6.40
C ASP A 67 6.91 -0.64 -5.27
N CYS A 68 7.65 -1.68 -4.86
CA CYS A 68 8.53 -1.64 -3.69
C CYS A 68 10.00 -1.77 -4.09
N VAL A 69 10.82 -0.84 -3.62
CA VAL A 69 12.27 -0.96 -3.64
C VAL A 69 12.74 -1.62 -2.35
N ILE A 70 13.63 -2.57 -2.47
CA ILE A 70 14.21 -3.34 -1.37
C ILE A 70 15.71 -3.12 -1.38
N PHE A 71 16.25 -2.71 -0.24
CA PHE A 71 17.69 -2.52 -0.07
C PHE A 71 18.20 -3.29 1.15
N ASN A 72 18.97 -4.33 0.92
CA ASN A 72 19.67 -5.06 1.95
C ASN A 72 20.92 -4.27 2.37
N ILE A 73 20.83 -3.58 3.48
CA ILE A 73 21.89 -2.71 4.01
C ILE A 73 23.09 -3.55 4.43
N THR A 74 22.88 -4.75 4.94
CA THR A 74 23.95 -5.63 5.44
C THR A 74 24.88 -6.10 4.32
N ASP A 75 24.31 -6.47 3.17
CA ASP A 75 25.07 -7.05 2.06
C ASP A 75 25.23 -6.06 0.89
N SER A 76 24.63 -4.86 0.97
CA SER A 76 24.62 -3.84 -0.07
C SER A 76 23.95 -4.30 -1.38
N PHE A 77 22.92 -5.12 -1.30
CA PHE A 77 22.15 -5.60 -2.45
C PHE A 77 20.83 -4.82 -2.57
N SER A 78 20.42 -4.57 -3.79
CA SER A 78 19.16 -3.88 -4.07
C SER A 78 18.30 -4.63 -5.06
N GLY A 79 17.00 -4.41 -4.97
CA GLY A 79 16.03 -4.97 -5.90
C GLY A 79 14.69 -4.25 -5.78
N GLY A 80 13.75 -4.67 -6.61
CA GLY A 80 12.40 -4.15 -6.57
C GLY A 80 11.39 -5.26 -6.81
N VAL A 81 10.20 -5.10 -6.27
CA VAL A 81 9.08 -6.02 -6.48
C VAL A 81 7.80 -5.23 -6.69
N GLY A 82 7.02 -5.62 -7.68
CA GLY A 82 5.67 -5.12 -7.89
C GLY A 82 4.63 -6.13 -7.44
N LYS A 83 3.57 -5.66 -6.83
CA LYS A 83 2.39 -6.44 -6.45
C LYS A 83 1.12 -5.68 -6.81
N THR A 84 0.10 -6.41 -7.20
CA THR A 84 -1.22 -5.85 -7.51
C THR A 84 -2.31 -6.73 -6.91
N ALA A 85 -3.32 -6.10 -6.32
CA ALA A 85 -4.49 -6.78 -5.79
C ALA A 85 -5.75 -5.93 -6.03
N VAL A 86 -6.89 -6.57 -6.13
CA VAL A 86 -8.18 -5.92 -5.99
C VAL A 86 -8.65 -6.13 -4.56
N VAL A 87 -8.92 -5.04 -3.88
CA VAL A 87 -9.43 -5.03 -2.50
C VAL A 87 -10.83 -4.45 -2.54
N GLU A 88 -11.77 -5.13 -1.94
CA GLU A 88 -13.14 -4.67 -1.84
C GLU A 88 -13.55 -4.49 -0.38
N ASN A 89 -14.42 -3.52 -0.14
CA ASN A 89 -15.09 -3.33 1.13
C ASN A 89 -16.61 -3.36 0.86
N LEU A 90 -17.25 -4.44 1.27
CA LEU A 90 -18.69 -4.66 1.11
C LEU A 90 -19.33 -4.87 2.48
N ALA A 91 -20.25 -3.99 2.83
CA ALA A 91 -20.93 -4.01 4.14
C ALA A 91 -19.93 -3.94 5.33
N ASN A 92 -18.91 -3.12 5.22
CA ASN A 92 -17.81 -2.96 6.17
C ASN A 92 -16.96 -4.23 6.38
N VAL A 93 -16.89 -5.08 5.38
CA VAL A 93 -16.01 -6.26 5.36
C VAL A 93 -14.97 -6.06 4.26
N VAL A 94 -13.71 -5.94 4.64
CA VAL A 94 -12.61 -5.76 3.71
C VAL A 94 -11.98 -7.08 3.35
N THR A 95 -11.99 -7.41 2.05
CA THR A 95 -11.44 -8.67 1.52
C THR A 95 -10.61 -8.43 0.27
N LEU A 96 -9.78 -9.42 -0.10
CA LEU A 96 -9.18 -9.48 -1.43
C LEU A 96 -10.16 -10.15 -2.39
N ALA A 97 -10.47 -9.49 -3.51
CA ALA A 97 -11.24 -10.07 -4.59
C ALA A 97 -10.37 -11.01 -5.45
N GLY A 98 -9.83 -12.05 -4.82
CA GLY A 98 -8.90 -13.00 -5.40
C GLY A 98 -7.49 -12.90 -4.82
N ALA A 99 -6.57 -13.72 -5.33
CA ALA A 99 -5.18 -13.68 -4.88
C ALA A 99 -4.44 -12.45 -5.40
N GLU A 100 -3.50 -11.93 -4.61
CA GLU A 100 -2.56 -10.93 -5.11
C GLU A 100 -1.79 -11.46 -6.33
N GLN A 101 -1.52 -10.60 -7.29
CA GLN A 101 -0.72 -10.92 -8.46
C GLN A 101 0.66 -10.28 -8.31
N ALA A 102 1.71 -11.09 -8.49
CA ALA A 102 3.04 -10.54 -8.70
C ALA A 102 3.08 -9.91 -10.10
N THR A 103 3.40 -8.63 -10.21
CA THR A 103 3.86 -8.07 -11.46
C THR A 103 5.29 -8.56 -11.70
N PRO A 104 5.69 -8.80 -12.97
CA PRO A 104 6.81 -9.67 -13.26
C PRO A 104 8.06 -9.28 -12.49
N ALA A 105 8.61 -10.29 -11.87
CA ALA A 105 9.94 -10.44 -11.28
C ALA A 105 10.59 -9.23 -10.60
N LEU A 106 11.24 -9.51 -9.52
CA LEU A 106 12.29 -8.70 -8.91
C LEU A 106 13.12 -8.00 -9.98
N TRP A 107 13.01 -6.68 -10.06
CA TRP A 107 13.94 -5.87 -10.81
C TRP A 107 15.20 -5.73 -9.97
N GLY A 108 16.30 -6.21 -10.46
CA GLY A 108 17.57 -6.12 -9.76
C GLY A 108 18.54 -7.15 -10.27
N ASP A 109 19.69 -7.17 -9.68
CA ASP A 109 20.71 -8.17 -9.96
C ASP A 109 20.19 -9.53 -9.48
N ASN A 110 19.79 -10.37 -10.45
CA ASN A 110 19.33 -11.74 -10.19
C ASN A 110 20.38 -12.61 -9.49
N THR A 111 21.63 -12.17 -9.45
CA THR A 111 22.74 -12.86 -8.80
C THR A 111 22.75 -12.58 -7.28
N ASN A 112 22.20 -11.43 -6.87
CA ASN A 112 22.27 -10.93 -5.51
C ASN A 112 20.87 -10.52 -5.02
N ASN A 113 20.01 -11.52 -4.77
CA ASN A 113 18.68 -11.28 -4.23
C ASN A 113 18.77 -10.52 -2.89
N PRO A 114 18.11 -9.35 -2.73
CA PRO A 114 18.11 -8.61 -1.47
C PRO A 114 17.47 -9.38 -0.31
N GLY A 115 16.77 -10.48 -0.60
CA GLY A 115 16.23 -11.39 0.44
C GLY A 115 14.96 -10.92 1.10
N GLY A 116 14.32 -9.86 0.57
CA GLY A 116 13.07 -9.34 1.11
C GLY A 116 11.86 -9.73 0.28
N THR A 117 10.70 -9.81 0.90
CA THR A 117 9.40 -10.01 0.23
C THR A 117 8.39 -8.97 0.70
N ILE A 118 7.35 -8.73 -0.11
CA ILE A 118 6.19 -7.94 0.26
C ILE A 118 4.91 -8.69 -0.11
N VAL A 119 3.89 -8.56 0.73
CA VAL A 119 2.56 -9.15 0.55
C VAL A 119 1.50 -8.07 0.75
N ILE A 120 0.49 -8.04 -0.11
CA ILE A 120 -0.72 -7.25 0.05
C ILE A 120 -1.79 -8.13 0.70
N SER A 121 -2.41 -7.68 1.75
CA SER A 121 -3.50 -8.39 2.42
C SER A 121 -4.62 -7.45 2.83
N ALA A 122 -5.82 -7.99 3.00
CA ALA A 122 -6.92 -7.27 3.61
C ALA A 122 -6.75 -7.25 5.13
N SER A 123 -7.09 -6.13 5.75
CA SER A 123 -7.14 -5.95 7.20
C SER A 123 -8.55 -5.53 7.59
N ASP A 124 -9.45 -6.50 7.67
CA ASP A 124 -10.87 -6.28 7.95
C ASP A 124 -11.09 -5.53 9.27
N ALA A 125 -10.42 -5.94 10.33
CA ALA A 125 -10.49 -5.28 11.64
C ALA A 125 -10.10 -3.78 11.62
N ASN A 126 -9.46 -3.32 10.54
CA ASN A 126 -9.03 -1.94 10.37
C ASN A 126 -9.69 -1.25 9.17
N ASP A 127 -10.61 -1.89 8.46
CA ASP A 127 -11.19 -1.42 7.18
C ASP A 127 -10.12 -0.98 6.17
N ALA A 128 -9.02 -1.72 6.09
CA ALA A 128 -7.80 -1.25 5.43
C ALA A 128 -7.08 -2.32 4.62
N VAL A 129 -6.13 -1.87 3.81
CA VAL A 129 -5.12 -2.73 3.19
C VAL A 129 -3.87 -2.73 4.05
N ALA A 130 -3.30 -3.90 4.28
CA ALA A 130 -2.01 -4.08 4.93
C ALA A 130 -0.94 -4.49 3.91
N PHE A 131 0.25 -3.91 4.05
CA PHE A 131 1.44 -4.24 3.30
C PHE A 131 2.46 -4.83 4.27
N THR A 132 2.68 -6.13 4.16
CA THR A 132 3.57 -6.85 5.07
C THR A 132 4.85 -7.25 4.36
N VAL A 133 5.98 -6.90 4.94
CA VAL A 133 7.31 -7.28 4.45
C VAL A 133 7.92 -8.33 5.35
N THR A 134 8.72 -9.20 4.75
CA THR A 134 9.50 -10.20 5.50
C THR A 134 10.93 -10.12 5.01
N GLY A 135 11.85 -9.92 5.92
CA GLY A 135 13.28 -9.88 5.65
C GLY A 135 13.95 -11.23 5.73
N THR A 136 15.26 -11.23 5.84
CA THR A 136 16.10 -12.41 6.03
C THR A 136 16.73 -12.38 7.41
N SER A 137 16.91 -13.55 8.03
CA SER A 137 17.55 -13.68 9.34
C SER A 137 18.93 -13.01 9.37
N ALA A 138 19.19 -12.25 10.42
CA ALA A 138 20.43 -11.52 10.65
C ALA A 138 20.80 -10.49 9.56
N LYS A 139 19.83 -10.02 8.77
CA LYS A 139 20.03 -8.99 7.76
C LYS A 139 19.17 -7.77 8.07
N THR A 140 19.72 -6.58 7.88
CA THR A 140 18.98 -5.33 7.92
C THR A 140 18.54 -4.98 6.52
N ILE A 141 17.23 -4.95 6.28
CA ILE A 141 16.65 -4.69 4.97
C ILE A 141 15.69 -3.52 5.08
N ALA A 142 15.93 -2.50 4.27
CA ALA A 142 15.06 -1.35 4.13
C ALA A 142 14.07 -1.56 2.97
N TYR A 143 12.85 -1.09 3.15
CA TYR A 143 11.77 -1.14 2.18
C TYR A 143 11.20 0.25 1.97
N GLU A 144 11.00 0.62 0.72
CA GLU A 144 10.24 1.79 0.34
C GLU A 144 9.29 1.43 -0.79
N ALA A 145 7.99 1.62 -0.57
CA ALA A 145 6.96 1.26 -1.51
C ALA A 145 6.13 2.48 -1.91
N LEU A 146 5.89 2.60 -3.21
CA LEU A 146 4.91 3.51 -3.77
C LEU A 146 3.63 2.73 -4.05
N VAL A 147 2.55 3.11 -3.37
CA VAL A 147 1.25 2.46 -3.51
C VAL A 147 0.31 3.36 -4.27
N THR A 148 -0.17 2.88 -5.42
CA THR A 148 -1.16 3.57 -6.25
C THR A 148 -2.51 2.87 -6.13
N VAL A 149 -3.58 3.65 -5.99
CA VAL A 149 -4.93 3.15 -5.77
C VAL A 149 -5.89 3.78 -6.73
N VAL A 150 -6.72 2.95 -7.37
CA VAL A 150 -7.87 3.36 -8.18
C VAL A 150 -9.08 2.64 -7.66
N CYS A 151 -10.13 3.37 -7.27
CA CYS A 151 -11.35 2.77 -6.74
C CYS A 151 -12.56 2.99 -7.65
N ALA A 152 -13.33 1.92 -7.80
CA ALA A 152 -14.71 1.97 -8.28
C ALA A 152 -15.65 1.91 -7.07
N THR A 153 -16.61 2.83 -7.03
CA THR A 153 -17.57 2.92 -5.94
C THR A 153 -18.97 2.71 -6.46
N SER A 154 -19.85 2.11 -5.66
CA SER A 154 -21.27 2.04 -6.01
C SER A 154 -21.84 3.46 -6.17
N PRO A 155 -22.72 3.71 -7.16
CA PRO A 155 -23.42 4.99 -7.28
C PRO A 155 -24.30 5.32 -6.06
N GLU A 156 -24.66 4.30 -5.28
CA GLU A 156 -25.45 4.44 -4.06
C GLU A 156 -24.63 4.72 -2.81
N SER A 157 -23.32 4.55 -2.86
CA SER A 157 -22.45 5.01 -1.80
C SER A 157 -22.51 6.54 -1.82
N ASN A 158 -23.39 7.11 -1.02
CA ASN A 158 -23.41 8.53 -0.73
C ASN A 158 -22.06 8.87 -0.09
N PHE A 159 -21.10 9.24 -0.91
CA PHE A 159 -20.04 10.10 -0.42
C PHE A 159 -20.74 11.36 0.03
N GLY A 160 -21.03 11.44 1.33
CA GLY A 160 -21.67 12.58 1.89
C GLY A 160 -20.91 13.84 1.48
N VAL A 161 -21.44 14.51 0.47
CA VAL A 161 -21.11 15.89 0.20
C VAL A 161 -21.83 16.65 1.31
N LEU A 162 -21.12 17.03 2.32
CA LEU A 162 -21.50 18.07 3.25
C LEU A 162 -20.77 19.32 2.86
#